data_78b132aad9f10b78a0e673c4b9d25783
#
_entry.id   78b132aad9f10b78a0e673c4b9d25783
#
_cell.length_a   1.000
_cell.length_b   1.000
_cell.length_c   1.000
_cell.angle_alpha   90.00
_cell.angle_beta   90.00
_cell.angle_gamma   90.00
#
_symmetry.space_group_name_H-M   'P 1'
#
loop_
_entity.id
_entity.type
_entity.pdbx_description
1 polymer ?
#
loop_
_entity_poly.entity_id
_entity_poly.type
_entity_poly.pdbx_seq_one_letter_code
_entity_poly.pdbx_strand_id
1 'polypeptide(L)'
;MNDDDERALALAGDAHLGEDRAELTLEQSGQWLVLSMTSAHFFDLDLRLVSRIPGDVAIEFVTDRGRELRSLDSCRVGEVGAWTMEPLPHESDIEFRWHRSTFIQRIVRVIGLKELPGLL
;
A
#
# COMPACT_ATOMS: atom_id res chain seq x y z
N MET A 1 14.13 8.90 16.34
CA MET A 1 13.29 8.27 15.31
C MET A 1 12.10 7.62 16.00
N ASN A 2 10.90 7.84 15.55
CA ASN A 2 9.72 7.23 16.14
C ASN A 2 9.46 5.84 15.57
N ASP A 3 8.51 5.11 16.16
CA ASP A 3 8.20 3.74 15.73
C ASP A 3 7.75 3.68 14.26
N ASP A 4 7.05 4.69 13.78
CA ASP A 4 6.59 4.72 12.38
C ASP A 4 7.76 4.87 11.41
N ASP A 5 8.76 5.66 11.75
CA ASP A 5 9.96 5.82 10.93
C ASP A 5 10.77 4.53 10.87
N GLU A 6 10.96 3.88 12.01
CA GLU A 6 11.67 2.60 12.07
C GLU A 6 10.94 1.52 11.28
N ARG A 7 9.63 1.48 11.44
CA ARG A 7 8.78 0.51 10.72
C ARG A 7 8.83 0.74 9.22
N ALA A 8 8.74 1.99 8.77
CA ALA A 8 8.80 2.34 7.36
C ALA A 8 10.14 1.96 6.74
N LEU A 9 11.25 2.23 7.44
CA LEU A 9 12.58 1.87 6.97
C LEU A 9 12.76 0.36 6.87
N ALA A 10 12.27 -0.38 7.84
CA ALA A 10 12.33 -1.84 7.83
C ALA A 10 11.52 -2.41 6.66
N LEU A 11 10.34 -1.87 6.41
CA LEU A 11 9.46 -2.34 5.33
C LEU A 11 10.00 -1.96 3.95
N ALA A 12 10.70 -0.85 3.83
CA ALA A 12 11.27 -0.42 2.56
C ALA A 12 12.39 -1.34 2.08
N GLY A 13 13.06 -2.07 2.98
CA GLY A 13 14.15 -2.94 2.60
C GLY A 13 15.29 -2.18 1.94
N ASP A 14 15.66 -2.58 0.72
CA ASP A 14 16.72 -1.93 -0.05
C ASP A 14 16.27 -0.66 -0.77
N ALA A 15 14.98 -0.40 -0.81
CA ALA A 15 14.47 0.83 -1.40
C ALA A 15 14.69 2.01 -0.46
N HIS A 16 14.49 3.21 -0.98
CA HIS A 16 14.62 4.44 -0.21
C HIS A 16 13.26 5.05 0.06
N LEU A 17 13.13 5.73 1.18
CA LEU A 17 11.93 6.49 1.49
C LEU A 17 12.08 7.90 0.93
N GLY A 18 11.07 8.34 0.18
CA GLY A 18 10.99 9.67 -0.35
C GLY A 18 10.15 10.59 0.53
N GLU A 19 9.35 11.43 -0.12
CA GLU A 19 8.51 12.38 0.60
C GLU A 19 7.32 11.71 1.29
N ASP A 20 6.85 12.34 2.36
CA ASP A 20 5.60 12.00 3.00
C ASP A 20 4.46 12.74 2.33
N ARG A 21 3.26 12.18 2.39
CA ARG A 21 2.03 12.82 1.95
C ARG A 21 0.99 12.73 3.05
N ALA A 22 0.15 13.76 3.12
CA ALA A 22 -1.00 13.74 4.03
C ALA A 22 -2.13 12.88 3.47
N GLU A 23 -2.22 12.76 2.16
CA GLU A 23 -3.29 12.05 1.48
C GLU A 23 -2.79 11.39 0.19
N LEU A 24 -3.33 10.22 -0.11
CA LEU A 24 -3.08 9.51 -1.35
C LEU A 24 -4.37 9.42 -2.15
N THR A 25 -4.31 9.75 -3.44
CA THR A 25 -5.45 9.64 -4.36
C THR A 25 -5.02 8.95 -5.64
N LEU A 26 -5.98 8.52 -6.46
CA LEU A 26 -5.68 7.88 -7.74
C LEU A 26 -5.11 8.85 -8.78
N GLU A 27 -5.15 10.14 -8.53
CA GLU A 27 -4.55 11.13 -9.43
C GLU A 27 -3.04 11.22 -9.26
N GLN A 28 -2.52 10.70 -8.17
CA GLN A 28 -1.08 10.66 -7.93
C GLN A 28 -0.46 9.47 -8.66
N SER A 29 0.86 9.51 -8.79
CA SER A 29 1.64 8.44 -9.40
C SER A 29 2.67 7.92 -8.40
N GLY A 30 3.38 6.86 -8.77
CA GLY A 30 4.48 6.31 -8.00
C GLY A 30 4.07 5.20 -7.05
N GLN A 31 5.01 4.86 -6.20
CA GLN A 31 4.88 3.75 -5.26
C GLN A 31 4.92 4.27 -3.85
N TRP A 32 4.02 3.77 -3.03
CA TRP A 32 3.77 4.32 -1.70
C TRP A 32 3.59 3.24 -0.66
N LEU A 33 4.14 3.49 0.53
CA LEU A 33 3.83 2.73 1.74
C LEU A 33 2.76 3.46 2.52
N VAL A 34 1.71 2.75 2.88
CA VAL A 34 0.65 3.27 3.74
C VAL A 34 0.68 2.45 5.03
N LEU A 35 1.03 3.10 6.12
CA LEU A 35 1.12 2.48 7.43
C LEU A 35 -0.11 2.85 8.24
N SER A 36 -0.86 1.85 8.66
CA SER A 36 -1.92 2.04 9.65
C SER A 36 -1.45 1.54 11.01
N MET A 37 -2.28 1.66 12.03
CA MET A 37 -1.91 1.23 13.38
C MET A 37 -1.54 -0.25 13.44
N THR A 38 -2.21 -1.10 12.67
CA THR A 38 -2.06 -2.55 12.76
C THR A 38 -1.60 -3.22 11.48
N SER A 39 -1.49 -2.48 10.38
CA SER A 39 -1.15 -3.08 9.09
C SER A 39 -0.35 -2.13 8.21
N ALA A 40 0.21 -2.68 7.15
CA ALA A 40 0.90 -1.90 6.15
C ALA A 40 0.45 -2.36 4.76
N HIS A 41 0.35 -1.41 3.84
CA HIS A 41 -0.03 -1.66 2.47
C HIS A 41 0.94 -0.96 1.53
N PHE A 42 1.21 -1.62 0.42
CA PHE A 42 1.99 -1.05 -0.67
C PHE A 42 1.05 -0.72 -1.82
N PHE A 43 1.09 0.54 -2.25
CA PHE A 43 0.31 1.01 -3.38
C PHE A 43 1.23 1.34 -4.55
N ASP A 44 0.99 0.72 -5.67
CA ASP A 44 1.61 1.12 -6.93
C ASP A 44 0.56 1.84 -7.76
N LEU A 45 0.61 3.15 -7.76
CA LEU A 45 -0.39 3.96 -8.46
C LEU A 45 -0.15 4.04 -9.96
N ASP A 46 1.05 3.70 -10.42
CA ASP A 46 1.33 3.63 -11.85
C ASP A 46 0.66 2.40 -12.47
N LEU A 47 0.67 1.28 -11.76
CA LEU A 47 0.04 0.04 -12.20
C LEU A 47 -1.35 -0.18 -11.62
N ARG A 48 -1.78 0.68 -10.71
CA ARG A 48 -3.06 0.56 -10.00
C ARG A 48 -3.18 -0.76 -9.24
N LEU A 49 -2.15 -1.09 -8.45
CA LEU A 49 -2.11 -2.29 -7.62
C LEU A 49 -1.98 -1.90 -6.15
N VAL A 50 -2.58 -2.72 -5.30
CA VAL A 50 -2.42 -2.62 -3.85
C VAL A 50 -2.09 -4.01 -3.29
N SER A 51 -1.07 -4.07 -2.43
CA SER A 51 -0.65 -5.30 -1.76
C SER A 51 -0.63 -5.07 -0.27
N ARG A 52 -1.15 -6.02 0.49
CA ARG A 52 -0.96 -6.01 1.93
C ARG A 52 0.42 -6.57 2.24
N ILE A 53 1.13 -5.93 3.15
CA ILE A 53 2.43 -6.41 3.62
C ILE A 53 2.21 -7.21 4.90
N PRO A 54 2.45 -8.53 4.89
CA PRO A 54 2.23 -9.35 6.07
C PRO A 54 3.35 -9.12 7.10
N GLY A 55 2.96 -8.82 8.34
CA GLY A 55 3.90 -8.64 9.44
C GLY A 55 4.94 -7.56 9.16
N ASP A 56 6.19 -7.86 9.44
CA ASP A 56 7.32 -6.93 9.26
C ASP A 56 8.20 -7.32 8.07
N VAL A 57 7.65 -8.00 7.09
CA VAL A 57 8.38 -8.42 5.89
C VAL A 57 8.69 -7.20 5.04
N ALA A 58 9.93 -7.06 4.58
CA ALA A 58 10.29 -6.00 3.66
C ALA A 58 9.55 -6.15 2.33
N ILE A 59 9.25 -5.03 1.67
CA ILE A 59 8.47 -5.00 0.43
C ILE A 59 9.01 -5.97 -0.62
N GLU A 60 10.31 -6.03 -0.77
CA GLU A 60 10.97 -6.87 -1.76
C GLU A 60 10.72 -8.37 -1.58
N PHE A 61 10.31 -8.78 -0.38
CA PHE A 61 10.02 -10.19 -0.06
C PHE A 61 8.53 -10.50 -0.04
N VAL A 62 7.68 -9.54 -0.36
CA VAL A 62 6.23 -9.77 -0.41
C VAL A 62 5.92 -10.62 -1.64
N THR A 63 5.29 -11.77 -1.42
CA THR A 63 4.96 -12.71 -2.48
C THR A 63 3.53 -12.60 -2.98
N ASP A 64 2.68 -11.86 -2.28
CA ASP A 64 1.33 -11.60 -2.71
C ASP A 64 1.34 -10.69 -3.94
N ARG A 65 0.63 -11.09 -4.97
CA ARG A 65 0.61 -10.37 -6.24
C ARG A 65 -0.02 -8.99 -6.20
N GLY A 66 -0.63 -8.63 -5.11
CA GLY A 66 -1.40 -7.41 -5.07
C GLY A 66 -2.72 -7.56 -5.83
N ARG A 67 -3.60 -6.62 -5.60
CA ARG A 67 -4.93 -6.61 -6.18
C ARG A 67 -5.07 -5.36 -7.03
N GLU A 68 -5.77 -5.48 -8.14
CA GLU A 68 -6.08 -4.33 -8.97
C GLU A 68 -6.98 -3.37 -8.20
N LEU A 69 -6.54 -2.13 -8.09
CA LEU A 69 -7.22 -1.09 -7.34
C LEU A 69 -8.32 -0.48 -8.19
N ARG A 70 -9.56 -0.55 -7.69
CA ARG A 70 -10.73 -0.01 -8.38
C ARG A 70 -11.00 1.43 -7.97
N SER A 71 -10.98 1.70 -6.66
CA SER A 71 -11.15 3.06 -6.13
C SER A 71 -10.35 3.25 -4.87
N LEU A 72 -9.99 4.49 -4.60
CA LEU A 72 -9.31 4.89 -3.37
C LEU A 72 -10.17 5.96 -2.71
N ASP A 73 -11.09 5.51 -1.86
CA ASP A 73 -12.15 6.36 -1.32
C ASP A 73 -11.66 7.25 -0.19
N SER A 74 -10.75 6.74 0.62
CA SER A 74 -10.13 7.50 1.72
C SER A 74 -8.75 6.93 2.00
N CYS A 75 -7.73 7.77 1.93
CA CYS A 75 -6.38 7.39 2.30
C CYS A 75 -5.66 8.66 2.78
N ARG A 76 -5.92 9.02 4.03
CA ARG A 76 -5.41 10.24 4.64
C ARG A 76 -4.88 9.94 6.03
N VAL A 77 -3.73 10.52 6.35
CA VAL A 77 -3.14 10.40 7.69
C VAL A 77 -4.12 10.92 8.74
N GLY A 78 -4.33 10.14 9.77
CA GLY A 78 -5.27 10.45 10.84
C GLY A 78 -6.68 9.91 10.63
N GLU A 79 -6.96 9.31 9.48
CA GLU A 79 -8.28 8.75 9.17
C GLU A 79 -8.16 7.26 8.85
N VAL A 80 -9.28 6.57 8.92
CA VAL A 80 -9.38 5.17 8.50
C VAL A 80 -9.28 5.13 6.97
N GLY A 81 -8.43 4.25 6.45
CA GLY A 81 -8.32 4.04 5.01
C GLY A 81 -9.49 3.22 4.48
N ALA A 82 -9.91 3.51 3.25
CA ALA A 82 -10.97 2.77 2.58
C ALA A 82 -10.70 2.76 1.07
N TRP A 83 -10.70 1.57 0.49
CA TRP A 83 -10.52 1.41 -0.95
C TRP A 83 -11.22 0.16 -1.43
N THR A 84 -11.41 0.09 -2.75
CA THR A 84 -12.01 -1.08 -3.37
C THR A 84 -11.05 -1.68 -4.39
N MET A 85 -11.19 -2.97 -4.62
CA MET A 85 -10.35 -3.75 -5.51
C MET A 85 -11.21 -4.53 -6.47
N GLU A 86 -10.72 -4.74 -7.68
CA GLU A 86 -11.41 -5.58 -8.64
C GLU A 86 -11.46 -7.02 -8.15
N PRO A 87 -12.54 -7.75 -8.43
CA PRO A 87 -12.62 -9.16 -8.04
C PRO A 87 -11.61 -9.99 -8.81
N LEU A 88 -11.17 -11.08 -8.18
CA LEU A 88 -10.33 -12.06 -8.85
C LEU A 88 -11.17 -12.86 -9.85
N PRO A 89 -10.55 -13.52 -10.85
CA PRO A 89 -11.30 -14.26 -11.88
C PRO A 89 -12.29 -15.29 -11.34
N HIS A 90 -12.00 -15.89 -10.18
CA HIS A 90 -12.88 -16.89 -9.58
C HIS A 90 -13.99 -16.28 -8.71
N GLU A 91 -14.02 -14.96 -8.59
CA GLU A 91 -14.99 -14.23 -7.77
C GLU A 91 -16.08 -13.62 -8.64
N SER A 92 -16.68 -14.41 -9.53
CA SER A 92 -17.65 -13.92 -10.53
C SER A 92 -18.96 -13.42 -9.92
N ASP A 93 -19.24 -13.74 -8.67
CA ASP A 93 -20.50 -13.37 -8.00
C ASP A 93 -20.48 -11.98 -7.39
N ILE A 94 -19.33 -11.32 -7.36
CA ILE A 94 -19.19 -10.01 -6.72
C ILE A 94 -18.73 -8.96 -7.73
N GLU A 95 -19.19 -7.72 -7.52
CA GLU A 95 -18.81 -6.61 -8.38
C GLU A 95 -17.44 -6.05 -8.02
N PHE A 96 -17.13 -6.04 -6.72
CA PHE A 96 -15.85 -5.58 -6.22
C PHE A 96 -15.67 -6.03 -4.78
N ARG A 97 -14.41 -6.01 -4.32
CA ARG A 97 -14.08 -6.17 -2.91
C ARG A 97 -13.68 -4.83 -2.34
N TRP A 98 -13.95 -4.63 -1.06
CA TRP A 98 -13.52 -3.43 -0.40
C TRP A 98 -12.76 -3.74 0.88
N HIS A 99 -11.94 -2.78 1.29
CA HIS A 99 -11.08 -2.91 2.46
C HIS A 99 -11.15 -1.64 3.29
N ARG A 100 -11.12 -1.82 4.60
CA ARG A 100 -10.93 -0.73 5.55
C ARG A 100 -9.72 -1.02 6.41
N SER A 101 -8.84 -0.04 6.54
CA SER A 101 -7.72 -0.14 7.46
C SER A 101 -8.07 0.45 8.82
N THR A 102 -7.19 0.28 9.79
CA THR A 102 -7.20 1.10 10.98
C THR A 102 -6.71 2.51 10.63
N PHE A 103 -6.62 3.42 11.61
CA PHE A 103 -6.16 4.78 11.35
C PHE A 103 -4.80 4.79 10.68
N ILE A 104 -4.68 5.55 9.60
CA ILE A 104 -3.44 5.70 8.86
C ILE A 104 -2.51 6.63 9.63
N GLN A 105 -1.29 6.17 9.87
CA GLN A 105 -0.28 6.90 10.64
C GLN A 105 0.74 7.58 9.73
N ARG A 106 1.03 6.99 8.58
CA ARG A 106 2.02 7.54 7.66
C ARG A 106 1.77 7.09 6.23
N ILE A 107 1.98 8.00 5.30
CA ILE A 107 2.00 7.73 3.86
C ILE A 107 3.33 8.26 3.36
N VAL A 108 4.16 7.38 2.83
CA VAL A 108 5.52 7.74 2.39
C VAL A 108 5.84 7.10 1.05
N ARG A 109 6.49 7.87 0.19
CA ARG A 109 6.89 7.39 -1.13
C ARG A 109 8.05 6.41 -1.02
N VAL A 110 8.01 5.36 -1.84
CA VAL A 110 9.09 4.38 -1.95
C VAL A 110 9.82 4.63 -3.26
N ILE A 111 11.15 4.76 -3.19
CA ILE A 111 12.00 5.09 -4.33
C ILE A 111 13.04 4.00 -4.52
N GLY A 112 13.33 3.66 -5.78
CA GLY A 112 14.40 2.71 -6.09
C GLY A 112 14.02 1.25 -5.94
N LEU A 113 12.74 0.94 -5.88
CA LEU A 113 12.29 -0.44 -5.87
C LEU A 113 12.45 -1.00 -7.28
N LYS A 114 13.33 -1.98 -7.43
CA LYS A 114 13.66 -2.55 -8.74
C LYS A 114 12.59 -3.48 -9.29
N GLU A 115 11.93 -4.19 -8.41
CA GLU A 115 10.85 -5.11 -8.75
C GLU A 115 9.65 -4.79 -7.87
N LEU A 116 8.47 -4.92 -8.45
CA LEU A 116 7.24 -4.67 -7.72
C LEU A 116 6.85 -5.93 -6.95
N PRO A 117 6.31 -5.79 -5.73
CA PRO A 117 5.86 -6.94 -4.95
C PRO A 117 4.89 -7.80 -5.75
N GLY A 118 5.14 -9.10 -5.78
CA GLY A 118 4.23 -10.06 -6.39
C GLY A 118 4.13 -10.02 -7.91
N LEU A 119 5.02 -9.34 -8.61
CA LEU A 119 5.01 -9.23 -10.07
C LEU A 119 6.03 -10.13 -10.77
N LEU A 120 6.46 -11.16 -10.14
CA LEU A 120 7.39 -12.12 -10.74
C LEU A 120 6.67 -13.21 -11.50
#